data_e9f5875b06239c25f4574c8f1f89c0c3
#
_entry.id   e9f5875b06239c25f4574c8f1f89c0c3
#
_cell.length_a   1.000
_cell.length_b   1.000
_cell.length_c   1.000
_cell.angle_alpha   90.00
_cell.angle_beta   90.00
_cell.angle_gamma   90.00
#
_symmetry.space_group_name_H-M   'P 1'
#
loop_
_entity.id
_entity.type
_entity.pdbx_description
1 polymer ?
#
loop_
_entity_poly.entity_id
_entity_poly.type
_entity_poly.pdbx_seq_one_letter_code
_entity_poly.pdbx_strand_id
1 'polypeptide(L)'
;FCRSLSEIVIPSSVTSIGKGAFSFCRSLSEIVIPSSVTSIGIGAFSSCDSLSEIVIPSSVTSIGDRAFSSCRSLSEIVIPSSVTSIGDRAFCGCSSLKYISIPKSVIGLNGNPFADWKGKLECLSPNFVYEDDILFNKDKSRIISFRNQNIESYVISSSVTSIGDGAFYDCYSLSEIVIPSSVISIGTWAFYGCESLKSLIIPDSVTSIGGSAFSGCRSLSEIVIPSSVTSIG
;
A
#
# COMPACT_ATOMS: atom_id res chain seq x y z
N PHE A 1 0.18 -24.02 5.51
CA PHE A 1 -0.46 -22.92 6.27
C PHE A 1 -1.02 -23.48 7.58
N CYS A 2 -0.64 -22.90 8.74
CA CYS A 2 -1.05 -23.32 10.08
C CYS A 2 -2.33 -22.61 10.51
N ARG A 3 -3.49 -22.98 9.91
CA ARG A 3 -4.76 -22.24 10.13
C ARG A 3 -5.26 -22.30 11.57
N SER A 4 -4.90 -23.35 12.33
CA SER A 4 -5.32 -23.56 13.71
C SER A 4 -4.30 -23.11 14.74
N LEU A 5 -3.15 -22.54 14.32
CA LEU A 5 -2.14 -22.03 15.22
C LEU A 5 -2.69 -20.77 15.91
N SER A 6 -2.87 -20.81 17.22
CA SER A 6 -3.41 -19.72 18.03
C SER A 6 -2.35 -18.90 18.75
N GLU A 7 -1.25 -19.54 19.11
CA GLU A 7 -0.10 -18.89 19.77
C GLU A 7 1.21 -19.53 19.34
N ILE A 8 2.30 -18.79 19.42
CA ILE A 8 3.64 -19.26 19.15
C ILE A 8 4.65 -18.42 19.90
N VAL A 9 5.69 -19.06 20.40
CA VAL A 9 6.84 -18.39 21.01
C VAL A 9 7.99 -18.37 20.03
N ILE A 10 8.48 -17.19 19.69
CA ILE A 10 9.68 -17.01 18.85
C ILE A 10 10.89 -16.90 19.79
N PRO A 11 11.89 -17.79 19.66
CA PRO A 11 13.09 -17.73 20.51
C PRO A 11 13.89 -16.44 20.26
N SER A 12 14.58 -15.94 21.29
CA SER A 12 15.43 -14.75 21.21
C SER A 12 16.66 -14.89 20.30
N SER A 13 16.95 -16.09 19.82
CA SER A 13 17.98 -16.34 18.80
C SER A 13 17.55 -15.98 17.37
N VAL A 14 16.22 -15.75 17.14
CA VAL A 14 15.70 -15.41 15.82
C VAL A 14 16.01 -13.96 15.52
N THR A 15 16.67 -13.69 14.40
CA THR A 15 17.07 -12.34 13.95
C THR A 15 16.24 -11.79 12.80
N SER A 16 15.43 -12.62 12.14
CA SER A 16 14.54 -12.17 11.06
C SER A 16 13.29 -13.06 10.98
N ILE A 17 12.17 -12.46 10.61
CA ILE A 17 10.95 -13.20 10.25
C ILE A 17 10.89 -13.24 8.72
N GLY A 18 11.05 -14.45 8.16
CA GLY A 18 11.18 -14.66 6.72
C GLY A 18 9.87 -14.46 5.92
N LYS A 19 9.98 -14.59 4.60
CA LYS A 19 8.84 -14.50 3.68
C LYS A 19 7.75 -15.50 4.06
N GLY A 20 6.53 -15.00 4.30
CA GLY A 20 5.33 -15.81 4.57
C GLY A 20 5.40 -16.68 5.83
N ALA A 21 6.31 -16.41 6.78
CA ALA A 21 6.57 -17.27 7.94
C ALA A 21 5.29 -17.65 8.70
N PHE A 22 4.37 -16.71 8.89
CA PHE A 22 3.07 -16.89 9.55
C PHE A 22 1.89 -16.60 8.63
N SER A 23 2.12 -16.57 7.32
CA SER A 23 1.04 -16.29 6.36
C SER A 23 -0.10 -17.29 6.51
N PHE A 24 -1.35 -16.78 6.51
CA PHE A 24 -2.58 -17.55 6.69
C PHE A 24 -2.68 -18.31 8.03
N CYS A 25 -1.95 -17.91 9.08
CA CYS A 25 -2.19 -18.37 10.45
C CYS A 25 -3.43 -17.64 11.00
N ARG A 26 -4.62 -18.03 10.51
CA ARG A 26 -5.86 -17.29 10.73
C ARG A 26 -6.32 -17.26 12.18
N SER A 27 -5.93 -18.23 13.00
CA SER A 27 -6.28 -18.32 14.42
C SER A 27 -5.25 -17.65 15.33
N LEU A 28 -4.10 -17.18 14.79
CA LEU A 28 -3.07 -16.53 15.57
C LEU A 28 -3.59 -15.16 16.06
N SER A 29 -3.84 -15.07 17.37
CA SER A 29 -4.43 -13.91 18.01
C SER A 29 -3.38 -12.95 18.59
N GLU A 30 -2.26 -13.48 19.01
CA GLU A 30 -1.13 -12.72 19.56
C GLU A 30 0.21 -13.36 19.19
N ILE A 31 1.22 -12.54 19.11
CA ILE A 31 2.60 -12.98 18.88
C ILE A 31 3.57 -11.95 19.44
N VAL A 32 4.60 -12.43 20.13
CA VAL A 32 5.69 -11.60 20.62
C VAL A 32 6.87 -11.70 19.67
N ILE A 33 7.25 -10.59 19.06
CA ILE A 33 8.45 -10.50 18.23
C ILE A 33 9.63 -10.15 19.15
N PRO A 34 10.67 -11.02 19.26
CA PRO A 34 11.82 -10.73 20.12
C PRO A 34 12.64 -9.54 19.60
N SER A 35 13.30 -8.83 20.53
CA SER A 35 14.14 -7.67 20.22
C SER A 35 15.40 -7.99 19.38
N SER A 36 15.68 -9.24 19.13
CA SER A 36 16.72 -9.71 18.21
C SER A 36 16.31 -9.58 16.72
N VAL A 37 15.00 -9.47 16.44
CA VAL A 37 14.49 -9.39 15.06
C VAL A 37 14.75 -8.02 14.46
N THR A 38 15.42 -7.99 13.32
CA THR A 38 15.78 -6.76 12.59
C THR A 38 14.95 -6.52 11.33
N SER A 39 14.23 -7.53 10.84
CA SER A 39 13.40 -7.40 9.64
C SER A 39 12.16 -8.29 9.67
N ILE A 40 11.06 -7.77 9.10
CA ILE A 40 9.82 -8.49 8.86
C ILE A 40 9.68 -8.69 7.36
N GLY A 41 9.69 -9.94 6.90
CA GLY A 41 9.74 -10.30 5.48
C GLY A 41 8.41 -10.16 4.74
N ILE A 42 8.46 -10.38 3.43
CA ILE A 42 7.31 -10.31 2.53
C ILE A 42 6.19 -11.24 3.02
N GLY A 43 4.98 -10.69 3.24
CA GLY A 43 3.80 -11.45 3.64
C GLY A 43 3.93 -12.19 4.97
N ALA A 44 4.87 -11.81 5.83
CA ALA A 44 5.20 -12.56 7.05
C ALA A 44 3.99 -12.90 7.91
N PHE A 45 3.05 -11.97 8.06
CA PHE A 45 1.79 -12.11 8.79
C PHE A 45 0.55 -11.94 7.91
N SER A 46 0.70 -12.07 6.59
CA SER A 46 -0.43 -11.90 5.68
C SER A 46 -1.58 -12.84 6.01
N SER A 47 -2.81 -12.31 6.09
CA SER A 47 -4.03 -13.07 6.43
C SER A 47 -3.98 -13.78 7.79
N CYS A 48 -3.34 -13.17 8.78
CA CYS A 48 -3.50 -13.50 10.19
C CYS A 48 -4.80 -12.82 10.69
N ASP A 49 -5.95 -13.38 10.30
CA ASP A 49 -7.26 -12.73 10.45
C ASP A 49 -7.62 -12.41 11.92
N SER A 50 -7.13 -13.22 12.88
CA SER A 50 -7.40 -13.05 14.32
C SER A 50 -6.36 -12.19 15.06
N LEU A 51 -5.26 -11.82 14.42
CA LEU A 51 -4.20 -11.03 15.05
C LEU A 51 -4.73 -9.63 15.39
N SER A 52 -4.96 -9.39 16.68
CA SER A 52 -5.58 -8.15 17.18
C SER A 52 -4.58 -7.07 17.54
N GLU A 53 -3.39 -7.48 17.97
CA GLU A 53 -2.28 -6.59 18.31
C GLU A 53 -0.93 -7.22 17.98
N ILE A 54 0.03 -6.40 17.69
CA ILE A 54 1.42 -6.80 17.49
C ILE A 54 2.36 -5.65 17.83
N VAL A 55 3.39 -5.94 18.60
CA VAL A 55 4.44 -4.98 18.91
C VAL A 55 5.62 -5.22 17.99
N ILE A 56 5.95 -4.22 17.18
CA ILE A 56 7.16 -4.23 16.35
C ILE A 56 8.33 -3.70 17.21
N PRO A 57 9.36 -4.51 17.49
CA PRO A 57 10.47 -4.06 18.32
C PRO A 57 11.32 -3.00 17.63
N SER A 58 11.98 -2.15 18.44
CA SER A 58 12.83 -1.05 17.96
C SER A 58 14.10 -1.50 17.22
N SER A 59 14.36 -2.79 17.15
CA SER A 59 15.40 -3.40 16.32
C SER A 59 15.01 -3.55 14.85
N VAL A 60 13.70 -3.52 14.53
CA VAL A 60 13.22 -3.71 13.17
C VAL A 60 13.48 -2.46 12.33
N THR A 61 14.16 -2.66 11.20
CA THR A 61 14.53 -1.59 10.25
C THR A 61 13.70 -1.61 8.97
N SER A 62 13.04 -2.73 8.66
CA SER A 62 12.25 -2.86 7.44
C SER A 62 10.99 -3.72 7.63
N ILE A 63 9.91 -3.31 6.99
CA ILE A 63 8.65 -4.04 6.88
C ILE A 63 8.46 -4.40 5.40
N GLY A 64 8.38 -5.69 5.09
CA GLY A 64 8.30 -6.19 3.72
C GLY A 64 6.93 -5.99 3.07
N ASP A 65 6.86 -6.26 1.76
CA ASP A 65 5.63 -6.19 1.00
C ASP A 65 4.56 -7.12 1.61
N ARG A 66 3.33 -6.62 1.73
CA ARG A 66 2.19 -7.38 2.28
C ARG A 66 2.41 -7.97 3.68
N ALA A 67 3.37 -7.45 4.45
CA ALA A 67 3.75 -8.06 5.73
C ALA A 67 2.58 -8.28 6.68
N PHE A 68 1.63 -7.35 6.74
CA PHE A 68 0.40 -7.40 7.55
C PHE A 68 -0.87 -7.37 6.70
N SER A 69 -0.77 -7.65 5.39
CA SER A 69 -1.93 -7.59 4.51
C SER A 69 -3.04 -8.52 5.01
N SER A 70 -4.28 -8.01 5.06
CA SER A 70 -5.48 -8.73 5.51
C SER A 70 -5.42 -9.22 6.96
N CYS A 71 -4.67 -8.55 7.84
CA CYS A 71 -4.80 -8.71 9.29
C CYS A 71 -6.06 -7.95 9.75
N ARG A 72 -7.23 -8.57 9.55
CA ARG A 72 -8.52 -7.88 9.68
C ARG A 72 -8.87 -7.46 11.10
N SER A 73 -8.38 -8.19 12.11
CA SER A 73 -8.61 -7.88 13.52
C SER A 73 -7.58 -6.91 14.10
N LEU A 74 -6.49 -6.63 13.38
CA LEU A 74 -5.42 -5.74 13.86
C LEU A 74 -5.99 -4.32 14.06
N SER A 75 -6.08 -3.92 15.32
CA SER A 75 -6.71 -2.66 15.73
C SER A 75 -5.71 -1.53 15.95
N GLU A 76 -4.49 -1.89 16.32
CA GLU A 76 -3.40 -0.95 16.60
C GLU A 76 -2.06 -1.51 16.13
N ILE A 77 -1.23 -0.64 15.60
CA ILE A 77 0.17 -0.93 15.27
C ILE A 77 1.00 0.35 15.38
N VAL A 78 2.15 0.24 16.04
CA VAL A 78 3.13 1.32 16.10
C VAL A 78 4.33 0.95 15.24
N ILE A 79 4.63 1.80 14.26
CA ILE A 79 5.85 1.65 13.44
C ILE A 79 6.99 2.35 14.18
N PRO A 80 8.02 1.62 14.67
CA PRO A 80 9.08 2.22 15.45
C PRO A 80 9.98 3.14 14.63
N SER A 81 10.65 4.06 15.31
CA SER A 81 11.57 5.05 14.70
C SER A 81 12.84 4.44 14.10
N SER A 82 13.03 3.15 14.22
CA SER A 82 14.10 2.38 13.55
C SER A 82 13.74 1.99 12.11
N VAL A 83 12.44 1.96 11.77
CA VAL A 83 11.99 1.53 10.44
C VAL A 83 12.32 2.60 9.41
N THR A 84 13.04 2.19 8.37
CA THR A 84 13.47 3.05 7.25
C THR A 84 12.70 2.77 5.96
N SER A 85 12.08 1.57 5.83
CA SER A 85 11.31 1.20 4.64
C SER A 85 10.07 0.39 4.96
N ILE A 86 9.00 0.65 4.18
CA ILE A 86 7.72 -0.06 4.26
C ILE A 86 7.37 -0.54 2.85
N GLY A 87 7.07 -1.82 2.74
CA GLY A 87 6.78 -2.50 1.48
C GLY A 87 5.38 -2.23 0.91
N ASP A 88 5.19 -2.61 -0.36
CA ASP A 88 3.91 -2.51 -1.05
C ASP A 88 2.82 -3.30 -0.31
N ARG A 89 1.64 -2.68 -0.16
CA ARG A 89 0.48 -3.29 0.50
C ARG A 89 0.75 -3.85 1.89
N ALA A 90 1.73 -3.30 2.60
CA ALA A 90 2.09 -3.80 3.93
C ALA A 90 0.89 -3.87 4.87
N PHE A 91 -0.06 -2.94 4.78
CA PHE A 91 -1.27 -2.85 5.61
C PHE A 91 -2.58 -2.96 4.81
N CYS A 92 -2.50 -3.49 3.58
CA CYS A 92 -3.68 -3.65 2.72
C CYS A 92 -4.75 -4.49 3.43
N GLY A 93 -6.01 -4.03 3.42
CA GLY A 93 -7.13 -4.79 3.97
C GLY A 93 -7.13 -4.96 5.49
N CYS A 94 -6.34 -4.19 6.25
CA CYS A 94 -6.38 -4.14 7.72
C CYS A 94 -7.61 -3.34 8.19
N SER A 95 -8.80 -3.93 8.08
CA SER A 95 -10.08 -3.21 8.22
C SER A 95 -10.36 -2.67 9.61
N SER A 96 -9.80 -3.27 10.67
CA SER A 96 -9.94 -2.79 12.05
C SER A 96 -8.92 -1.73 12.44
N LEU A 97 -7.84 -1.57 11.68
CA LEU A 97 -6.75 -0.65 11.97
C LEU A 97 -7.18 0.79 11.67
N LYS A 98 -7.28 1.61 12.70
CA LYS A 98 -7.86 2.97 12.60
C LYS A 98 -6.83 4.07 12.33
N TYR A 99 -5.58 3.82 12.66
CA TYR A 99 -4.53 4.85 12.61
C TYR A 99 -3.17 4.24 12.30
N ILE A 100 -2.41 4.90 11.44
CA ILE A 100 -0.99 4.65 11.19
C ILE A 100 -0.26 6.00 11.13
N SER A 101 0.90 6.08 11.79
CA SER A 101 1.86 7.17 11.60
C SER A 101 3.10 6.66 10.87
N ILE A 102 3.50 7.36 9.79
CA ILE A 102 4.77 7.12 9.09
C ILE A 102 5.86 7.90 9.86
N PRO A 103 6.79 7.21 10.56
CA PRO A 103 7.78 7.89 11.38
C PRO A 103 8.82 8.65 10.54
N LYS A 104 9.52 9.60 11.17
CA LYS A 104 10.54 10.46 10.53
C LYS A 104 11.68 9.66 9.86
N SER A 105 11.94 8.47 10.35
CA SER A 105 13.00 7.57 9.85
C SER A 105 12.70 6.94 8.51
N VAL A 106 11.43 6.86 8.09
CA VAL A 106 11.07 6.21 6.82
C VAL A 106 11.53 7.07 5.65
N ILE A 107 12.41 6.48 4.84
CA ILE A 107 12.95 7.10 3.62
C ILE A 107 12.44 6.42 2.35
N GLY A 108 11.89 5.20 2.46
CA GLY A 108 11.38 4.44 1.32
C GLY A 108 9.98 3.86 1.57
N LEU A 109 9.09 4.10 0.60
CA LEU A 109 7.81 3.41 0.46
C LEU A 109 7.82 2.68 -0.88
N ASN A 110 7.75 1.34 -0.85
CA ASN A 110 7.65 0.55 -2.06
C ASN A 110 6.18 0.43 -2.43
N GLY A 111 5.79 0.84 -3.62
CA GLY A 111 4.39 0.85 -4.06
C GLY A 111 3.48 1.66 -3.13
N ASN A 112 2.27 1.15 -2.85
CA ASN A 112 1.29 1.73 -1.94
C ASN A 112 1.10 0.84 -0.70
N PRO A 113 1.79 1.12 0.42
CA PRO A 113 1.65 0.33 1.64
C PRO A 113 0.24 0.29 2.22
N PHE A 114 -0.59 1.28 1.88
CA PHE A 114 -1.90 1.56 2.46
C PHE A 114 -3.07 1.27 1.50
N ALA A 115 -2.84 0.53 0.41
CA ALA A 115 -3.89 0.12 -0.52
C ALA A 115 -5.06 -0.52 0.25
N ASP A 116 -6.33 -0.16 -0.08
CA ASP A 116 -7.54 -0.65 0.59
C ASP A 116 -7.55 -0.52 2.13
N TRP A 117 -6.74 0.38 2.69
CA TRP A 117 -6.82 0.71 4.12
C TRP A 117 -7.45 2.09 4.32
N LYS A 118 -8.47 2.18 5.18
CA LYS A 118 -9.35 3.36 5.34
C LYS A 118 -9.12 4.15 6.63
N GLY A 119 -8.14 3.76 7.44
CA GLY A 119 -7.84 4.45 8.69
C GLY A 119 -7.19 5.82 8.48
N LYS A 120 -6.99 6.56 9.56
CA LYS A 120 -6.32 7.87 9.52
C LYS A 120 -4.82 7.69 9.34
N LEU A 121 -4.25 8.34 8.32
CA LEU A 121 -2.81 8.40 8.10
C LEU A 121 -2.23 9.69 8.67
N GLU A 122 -1.10 9.58 9.34
CA GLU A 122 -0.22 10.69 9.68
C GLU A 122 1.14 10.48 9.03
N CYS A 123 1.71 11.52 8.46
CA CYS A 123 3.04 11.44 7.85
C CYS A 123 3.99 12.39 8.58
N LEU A 124 4.92 11.84 9.35
CA LEU A 124 5.98 12.59 10.05
C LEU A 124 7.29 12.59 9.24
N SER A 125 7.41 11.71 8.23
CA SER A 125 8.62 11.65 7.41
C SER A 125 8.76 12.87 6.50
N PRO A 126 9.94 13.50 6.45
CA PRO A 126 10.20 14.63 5.55
C PRO A 126 10.40 14.20 4.07
N ASN A 127 10.37 12.90 3.80
CA ASN A 127 10.56 12.35 2.45
C ASN A 127 9.25 12.18 1.68
N PHE A 128 8.11 12.45 2.33
CA PHE A 128 6.79 12.34 1.74
C PHE A 128 5.94 13.54 2.13
N VAL A 129 4.93 13.82 1.32
CA VAL A 129 3.92 14.85 1.57
C VAL A 129 2.56 14.18 1.64
N TYR A 130 1.82 14.40 2.73
CA TYR A 130 0.44 13.95 2.87
C TYR A 130 -0.48 15.17 3.01
N GLU A 131 -1.32 15.40 2.02
CA GLU A 131 -2.27 16.51 1.97
C GLU A 131 -3.51 16.09 1.17
N ASP A 132 -4.67 16.62 1.50
CA ASP A 132 -5.94 16.35 0.83
C ASP A 132 -6.22 14.85 0.63
N ASP A 133 -5.87 14.04 1.63
CA ASP A 133 -5.96 12.57 1.59
C ASP A 133 -5.14 11.91 0.47
N ILE A 134 -4.07 12.54 0.03
CA ILE A 134 -3.15 11.99 -0.95
C ILE A 134 -1.74 11.96 -0.40
N LEU A 135 -1.09 10.80 -0.48
CA LEU A 135 0.31 10.63 -0.16
C LEU A 135 1.15 10.72 -1.45
N PHE A 136 2.10 11.63 -1.42
CA PHE A 136 3.05 11.88 -2.51
C PHE A 136 4.49 11.58 -2.04
N ASN A 137 5.39 11.45 -3.00
CA ASN A 137 6.81 11.64 -2.74
C ASN A 137 7.12 13.11 -2.39
N LYS A 138 8.35 13.40 -1.97
CA LYS A 138 8.76 14.69 -1.41
C LYS A 138 8.48 15.90 -2.33
N ASP A 139 8.71 15.76 -3.62
CA ASP A 139 8.54 16.83 -4.63
C ASP A 139 7.15 16.83 -5.30
N LYS A 140 6.24 15.98 -4.82
CA LYS A 140 4.89 15.77 -5.35
C LYS A 140 4.82 15.37 -6.83
N SER A 141 5.90 14.85 -7.37
CA SER A 141 5.94 14.35 -8.75
C SER A 141 5.31 12.96 -8.90
N ARG A 142 5.15 12.21 -7.79
CA ARG A 142 4.55 10.86 -7.79
C ARG A 142 3.43 10.76 -6.77
N ILE A 143 2.26 10.30 -7.22
CA ILE A 143 1.19 9.84 -6.33
C ILE A 143 1.54 8.43 -5.83
N ILE A 144 1.64 8.26 -4.50
CA ILE A 144 1.88 6.97 -3.85
C ILE A 144 0.57 6.32 -3.43
N SER A 145 -0.33 7.08 -2.80
CA SER A 145 -1.60 6.56 -2.32
C SER A 145 -2.67 7.65 -2.33
N PHE A 146 -3.69 7.47 -3.12
CA PHE A 146 -4.91 8.28 -3.11
C PHE A 146 -5.89 7.65 -2.11
N ARG A 147 -6.28 8.40 -1.09
CA ARG A 147 -7.01 7.86 0.05
C ARG A 147 -8.44 8.39 0.19
N ASN A 148 -8.81 9.42 -0.59
CA ASN A 148 -10.16 9.94 -0.62
C ASN A 148 -11.07 9.02 -1.45
N GLN A 149 -11.63 8.00 -0.79
CA GLN A 149 -12.45 6.98 -1.47
C GLN A 149 -13.89 7.41 -1.76
N ASN A 150 -14.31 8.58 -1.25
CA ASN A 150 -15.67 9.09 -1.43
C ASN A 150 -15.79 10.08 -2.59
N ILE A 151 -14.67 10.48 -3.20
CA ILE A 151 -14.68 11.43 -4.30
C ILE A 151 -15.08 10.73 -5.60
N GLU A 152 -15.97 11.38 -6.36
CA GLU A 152 -16.45 10.85 -7.65
C GLU A 152 -15.61 11.34 -8.84
N SER A 153 -14.97 12.50 -8.72
CA SER A 153 -14.10 13.03 -9.76
C SER A 153 -12.83 13.64 -9.19
N TYR A 154 -11.71 13.47 -9.88
CA TYR A 154 -10.42 14.00 -9.47
C TYR A 154 -9.60 14.51 -10.67
N VAL A 155 -8.98 15.67 -10.49
CA VAL A 155 -8.04 16.23 -11.47
C VAL A 155 -6.63 16.15 -10.90
N ILE A 156 -5.79 15.33 -11.52
CA ILE A 156 -4.37 15.19 -11.12
C ILE A 156 -3.63 16.49 -11.43
N SER A 157 -2.86 17.01 -10.48
CA SER A 157 -2.03 18.21 -10.65
C SER A 157 -1.00 18.03 -11.77
N SER A 158 -0.74 19.09 -12.53
CA SER A 158 0.30 19.13 -13.57
C SER A 158 1.73 19.00 -13.02
N SER A 159 1.93 19.03 -11.70
CA SER A 159 3.21 18.69 -11.06
C SER A 159 3.50 17.19 -11.06
N VAL A 160 2.47 16.35 -11.21
CA VAL A 160 2.60 14.88 -11.16
C VAL A 160 3.11 14.37 -12.50
N THR A 161 4.19 13.59 -12.44
CA THR A 161 4.80 12.92 -13.59
C THR A 161 4.62 11.41 -13.56
N SER A 162 4.22 10.84 -12.41
CA SER A 162 4.04 9.39 -12.25
C SER A 162 2.87 9.07 -11.33
N ILE A 163 2.02 8.13 -11.77
CA ILE A 163 1.02 7.48 -10.93
C ILE A 163 1.64 6.18 -10.43
N GLY A 164 1.83 6.06 -9.11
CA GLY A 164 2.53 4.95 -8.48
C GLY A 164 1.75 3.63 -8.53
N ASP A 165 2.44 2.53 -8.13
CA ASP A 165 1.81 1.21 -8.04
C ASP A 165 0.67 1.24 -7.02
N GLY A 166 -0.52 0.78 -7.42
CA GLY A 166 -1.71 0.78 -6.58
C GLY A 166 -2.16 2.15 -6.07
N ALA A 167 -1.76 3.25 -6.72
CA ALA A 167 -2.02 4.59 -6.22
C ALA A 167 -3.51 4.89 -6.00
N PHE A 168 -4.39 4.42 -6.89
CA PHE A 168 -5.86 4.52 -6.79
C PHE A 168 -6.52 3.15 -6.55
N TYR A 169 -5.83 2.24 -5.87
CA TYR A 169 -6.32 0.90 -5.60
C TYR A 169 -7.65 0.94 -4.82
N ASP A 170 -8.70 0.28 -5.37
CA ASP A 170 -10.05 0.21 -4.78
C ASP A 170 -10.71 1.58 -4.51
N CYS A 171 -10.44 2.58 -5.36
CA CYS A 171 -11.19 3.85 -5.35
C CYS A 171 -12.57 3.63 -6.00
N TYR A 172 -13.46 2.93 -5.30
CA TYR A 172 -14.75 2.45 -5.83
C TYR A 172 -15.67 3.55 -6.32
N SER A 173 -15.64 4.74 -5.69
CA SER A 173 -16.53 5.86 -6.02
C SER A 173 -16.02 6.70 -7.19
N LEU A 174 -14.73 6.58 -7.54
CA LEU A 174 -14.11 7.41 -8.57
C LEU A 174 -14.68 7.06 -9.95
N SER A 175 -15.50 7.95 -10.49
CA SER A 175 -16.17 7.78 -11.78
C SER A 175 -15.49 8.53 -12.93
N GLU A 176 -14.70 9.56 -12.60
CA GLU A 176 -13.98 10.39 -13.54
C GLU A 176 -12.61 10.80 -12.99
N ILE A 177 -11.59 10.74 -13.82
CA ILE A 177 -10.25 11.22 -13.50
C ILE A 177 -9.62 11.89 -14.72
N VAL A 178 -8.98 13.05 -14.48
CA VAL A 178 -8.22 13.75 -15.50
C VAL A 178 -6.74 13.54 -15.24
N ILE A 179 -6.05 12.90 -16.19
CA ILE A 179 -4.60 12.68 -16.17
C ILE A 179 -3.95 13.78 -17.02
N PRO A 180 -3.09 14.64 -16.44
CA PRO A 180 -2.43 15.70 -17.19
C PRO A 180 -1.32 15.17 -18.11
N SER A 181 -0.95 15.97 -19.11
CA SER A 181 0.14 15.66 -20.06
C SER A 181 1.55 15.65 -19.42
N SER A 182 1.67 15.95 -18.15
CA SER A 182 2.90 15.76 -17.38
C SER A 182 3.16 14.31 -16.98
N VAL A 183 2.12 13.45 -16.95
CA VAL A 183 2.25 12.06 -16.52
C VAL A 183 2.91 11.22 -17.61
N ILE A 184 4.01 10.55 -17.24
CA ILE A 184 4.84 9.72 -18.13
C ILE A 184 4.58 8.22 -17.89
N SER A 185 4.19 7.85 -16.66
CA SER A 185 4.01 6.44 -16.28
C SER A 185 2.80 6.20 -15.39
N ILE A 186 2.15 5.07 -15.60
CA ILE A 186 1.08 4.52 -14.78
C ILE A 186 1.56 3.18 -14.20
N GLY A 187 1.56 3.07 -12.87
CA GLY A 187 2.10 1.92 -12.16
C GLY A 187 1.24 0.66 -12.24
N THR A 188 1.79 -0.45 -11.74
CA THR A 188 1.09 -1.73 -11.59
C THR A 188 -0.10 -1.56 -10.64
N TRP A 189 -1.28 -2.10 -11.02
CA TRP A 189 -2.54 -1.97 -10.25
C TRP A 189 -2.96 -0.53 -9.94
N ALA A 190 -2.47 0.47 -10.65
CA ALA A 190 -2.68 1.88 -10.33
C ALA A 190 -4.15 2.26 -10.13
N PHE A 191 -5.05 1.72 -10.94
CA PHE A 191 -6.51 1.90 -10.87
C PHE A 191 -7.25 0.58 -10.64
N TYR A 192 -6.58 -0.42 -10.04
CA TYR A 192 -7.22 -1.70 -9.75
C TYR A 192 -8.48 -1.49 -8.90
N GLY A 193 -9.62 -2.10 -9.31
CA GLY A 193 -10.86 -2.04 -8.55
C GLY A 193 -11.58 -0.69 -8.55
N CYS A 194 -11.20 0.26 -9.42
CA CYS A 194 -11.96 1.50 -9.62
C CYS A 194 -13.28 1.19 -10.36
N GLU A 195 -14.22 0.53 -9.66
CA GLU A 195 -15.40 -0.08 -10.26
C GLU A 195 -16.33 0.94 -10.94
N SER A 196 -16.37 2.19 -10.45
CA SER A 196 -17.23 3.25 -10.99
C SER A 196 -16.60 4.06 -12.12
N LEU A 197 -15.30 3.84 -12.44
CA LEU A 197 -14.59 4.61 -13.46
C LEU A 197 -15.20 4.34 -14.84
N LYS A 198 -15.81 5.34 -15.45
CA LYS A 198 -16.59 5.22 -16.71
C LYS A 198 -15.76 5.46 -17.95
N SER A 199 -14.84 6.44 -17.87
CA SER A 199 -13.98 6.83 -18.96
C SER A 199 -12.61 7.25 -18.46
N LEU A 200 -11.59 7.00 -19.26
CA LEU A 200 -10.22 7.39 -18.98
C LEU A 200 -9.52 7.78 -20.27
N ILE A 201 -9.00 8.99 -20.30
CA ILE A 201 -8.12 9.44 -21.39
C ILE A 201 -6.67 9.34 -20.89
N ILE A 202 -5.89 8.51 -21.56
CA ILE A 202 -4.45 8.39 -21.33
C ILE A 202 -3.75 9.39 -22.24
N PRO A 203 -3.01 10.38 -21.69
CA PRO A 203 -2.35 11.39 -22.53
C PRO A 203 -1.16 10.80 -23.31
N ASP A 204 -0.83 11.43 -24.43
CA ASP A 204 0.27 11.03 -25.32
C ASP A 204 1.67 11.12 -24.67
N SER A 205 1.78 11.67 -23.47
CA SER A 205 3.01 11.69 -22.67
C SER A 205 3.30 10.34 -22.00
N VAL A 206 2.28 9.48 -21.83
CA VAL A 206 2.44 8.19 -21.13
C VAL A 206 3.20 7.21 -22.02
N THR A 207 4.30 6.67 -21.50
CA THR A 207 5.16 5.72 -22.21
C THR A 207 5.09 4.30 -21.65
N SER A 208 4.59 4.13 -20.41
CA SER A 208 4.48 2.83 -19.75
C SER A 208 3.23 2.70 -18.90
N ILE A 209 2.62 1.51 -18.96
CA ILE A 209 1.46 1.13 -18.14
C ILE A 209 1.81 -0.20 -17.47
N GLY A 210 1.73 -0.23 -16.14
CA GLY A 210 2.03 -1.40 -15.33
C GLY A 210 0.96 -2.49 -15.42
N GLY A 211 1.34 -3.70 -15.00
CA GLY A 211 0.46 -4.86 -15.02
C GLY A 211 -0.82 -4.66 -14.25
N SER A 212 -1.95 -5.12 -14.81
CA SER A 212 -3.28 -5.02 -14.19
C SER A 212 -3.69 -3.60 -13.78
N ALA A 213 -3.14 -2.56 -14.43
CA ALA A 213 -3.37 -1.16 -14.07
C ALA A 213 -4.86 -0.81 -14.00
N PHE A 214 -5.69 -1.38 -14.87
CA PHE A 214 -7.14 -1.13 -14.96
C PHE A 214 -7.99 -2.38 -14.65
N SER A 215 -7.39 -3.41 -14.06
CA SER A 215 -8.13 -4.62 -13.70
C SER A 215 -9.22 -4.29 -12.68
N GLY A 216 -10.44 -4.81 -12.89
CA GLY A 216 -11.58 -4.53 -12.01
C GLY A 216 -12.26 -3.18 -12.21
N CYS A 217 -11.88 -2.38 -13.20
CA CYS A 217 -12.62 -1.17 -13.62
C CYS A 217 -13.90 -1.57 -14.37
N ARG A 218 -14.91 -2.06 -13.65
CA ARG A 218 -16.09 -2.73 -14.24
C ARG A 218 -16.96 -1.81 -15.08
N SER A 219 -16.95 -0.50 -14.82
CA SER A 219 -17.72 0.51 -15.57
C SER A 219 -16.95 1.09 -16.76
N LEU A 220 -15.64 0.77 -16.88
CA LEU A 220 -14.80 1.28 -17.97
C LEU A 220 -15.10 0.50 -19.24
N SER A 221 -15.86 1.12 -20.15
CA SER A 221 -16.31 0.47 -21.39
C SER A 221 -15.34 0.66 -22.55
N GLU A 222 -14.52 1.69 -22.51
CA GLU A 222 -13.57 2.03 -23.56
C GLU A 222 -12.31 2.69 -22.97
N ILE A 223 -11.16 2.32 -23.47
CA ILE A 223 -9.87 2.95 -23.17
C ILE A 223 -9.03 2.97 -24.45
N VAL A 224 -8.48 4.14 -24.76
CA VAL A 224 -7.55 4.29 -25.89
C VAL A 224 -6.13 4.34 -25.33
N ILE A 225 -5.30 3.43 -25.79
CA ILE A 225 -3.87 3.41 -25.45
C ILE A 225 -3.15 4.23 -26.52
N PRO A 226 -2.48 5.34 -26.17
CA PRO A 226 -1.79 6.16 -27.14
C PRO A 226 -0.55 5.45 -27.73
N SER A 227 -0.15 5.86 -28.92
CA SER A 227 1.00 5.29 -29.65
C SER A 227 2.35 5.54 -28.95
N SER A 228 2.39 6.45 -27.99
CA SER A 228 3.55 6.72 -27.13
C SER A 228 3.85 5.57 -26.14
N VAL A 229 2.85 4.74 -25.83
CA VAL A 229 3.03 3.63 -24.88
C VAL A 229 3.86 2.52 -25.55
N THR A 230 5.03 2.28 -24.99
CA THR A 230 5.99 1.26 -25.47
C THR A 230 6.00 0.01 -24.61
N SER A 231 5.37 0.04 -23.42
CA SER A 231 5.33 -1.09 -22.47
C SER A 231 3.97 -1.17 -21.78
N ILE A 232 3.37 -2.35 -21.81
CA ILE A 232 2.19 -2.73 -21.02
C ILE A 232 2.55 -4.03 -20.29
N GLY A 233 2.46 -4.04 -18.95
CA GLY A 233 2.78 -5.20 -18.11
C GLY A 233 1.64 -6.21 -17.94
#